data_2faf8e2291ad64bea831d91d192614c6
#
_entry.id   2faf8e2291ad64bea831d91d192614c6
#
_cell.length_a   1.000
_cell.length_b   1.000
_cell.length_c   1.000
_cell.angle_alpha   90.00
_cell.angle_beta   90.00
_cell.angle_gamma   90.00
#
_symmetry.space_group_name_H-M   'P 1'
#
loop_
_entity.id
_entity.type
_entity.pdbx_description
1 polymer ?
#
loop_
_entity_poly.entity_id
_entity_poly.type
_entity_poly.pdbx_seq_one_letter_code
_entity_poly.pdbx_strand_id
1 'polypeptide(L)'
;MEINRFKNSFSKNIFQFKYAQGPNDTWDALADRLIEDVVLTRGGTLQPLMSKEDAAQLAQYIKEMKFLPGGRYLYYAGRPYKAYNNCYLLRAEEDTREEWSNLTWRAMSCLMTGGGIGADYSRLRPSGRPLARTGGKASGPLPLMYAINEIGRNVMQGGSRRSAIYASLDSKHEDIPLFLRAKNWEDQQCGTSGLSLKQMKEQDFNFPASLDMTNISVNYDDSAGLLTGNPVFLENCLQAMKTGEPGFSFNFGDKSNETLRNACTEVTSEDDSDVCNLGSINLGNIENLEEFRCVISLASKFLVCGTLRADLPFEKVYKVREKNRRLGLGLMGIHEWLLKRGQGYEVTPELHSWLKEYKEVSEKAANEHCDRFYISRPVAYRAIAPTGTIGILAGTTTGIEPLFAVAYKRRFLTDGTKWRYQYVVDSTAEQLIRDYAIQPETIDTAYRLSHNFEQRLKFQADIQDYVDMSISSTINLPPWGSKDNNEDRVTEFAGLLSKYSRRLRGFTAYP
;
A
#
# COMPACT_ATOMS: atom_id res chain seq x y z
N MET A 1 -21.13 -30.60 5.23
CA MET A 1 -21.48 -29.37 4.49
C MET A 1 -20.28 -28.43 4.56
N GLU A 2 -19.83 -27.96 3.41
CA GLU A 2 -18.77 -26.97 3.35
C GLU A 2 -19.28 -25.65 3.94
N ILE A 3 -18.59 -25.09 4.92
CA ILE A 3 -18.97 -23.82 5.53
C ILE A 3 -18.66 -22.71 4.51
N ASN A 4 -19.67 -22.01 4.02
CA ASN A 4 -19.44 -20.86 3.15
C ASN A 4 -18.86 -19.71 3.96
N ARG A 5 -17.58 -19.41 3.77
CA ARG A 5 -16.85 -18.33 4.45
C ARG A 5 -17.03 -16.96 3.78
N PHE A 6 -17.49 -16.94 2.54
CA PHE A 6 -17.59 -15.71 1.75
C PHE A 6 -18.95 -15.03 1.91
N LYS A 7 -18.93 -13.74 2.14
CA LYS A 7 -20.15 -12.93 2.29
C LYS A 7 -20.97 -12.82 0.99
N ASN A 8 -20.31 -12.96 -0.17
CA ASN A 8 -20.95 -12.84 -1.48
C ASN A 8 -20.21 -13.62 -2.57
N SER A 9 -20.83 -13.76 -3.75
CA SER A 9 -20.26 -14.47 -4.89
C SER A 9 -18.99 -13.81 -5.44
N PHE A 10 -18.87 -12.48 -5.36
CA PHE A 10 -17.71 -11.76 -5.84
C PHE A 10 -16.45 -12.07 -5.00
N SER A 11 -16.60 -12.11 -3.68
CA SER A 11 -15.53 -12.54 -2.76
C SER A 11 -15.08 -13.98 -3.06
N LYS A 12 -16.04 -14.90 -3.29
CA LYS A 12 -15.73 -16.27 -3.69
C LYS A 12 -14.98 -16.34 -5.02
N ASN A 13 -15.37 -15.54 -6.00
CA ASN A 13 -14.70 -15.49 -7.30
C ASN A 13 -13.26 -14.97 -7.17
N ILE A 14 -13.02 -13.95 -6.34
CA ILE A 14 -11.65 -13.46 -6.07
C ILE A 14 -10.78 -14.58 -5.50
N PHE A 15 -11.29 -15.38 -4.56
CA PHE A 15 -10.56 -16.53 -4.04
C PHE A 15 -10.22 -17.53 -5.15
N GLN A 16 -11.22 -17.96 -5.93
CA GLN A 16 -11.05 -18.96 -6.99
C GLN A 16 -10.04 -18.51 -8.06
N PHE A 17 -10.10 -17.25 -8.51
CA PHE A 17 -9.23 -16.75 -9.58
C PHE A 17 -7.80 -16.42 -9.13
N LYS A 18 -7.62 -16.00 -7.87
CA LYS A 18 -6.31 -15.47 -7.43
C LYS A 18 -5.54 -16.41 -6.52
N TYR A 19 -6.19 -17.22 -5.72
CA TYR A 19 -5.56 -17.95 -4.61
C TYR A 19 -5.76 -19.45 -4.62
N ALA A 20 -6.88 -19.92 -5.14
CA ALA A 20 -7.18 -21.35 -5.21
C ALA A 20 -6.17 -22.12 -6.06
N GLN A 21 -5.79 -23.31 -5.61
CA GLN A 21 -4.88 -24.22 -6.32
C GLN A 21 -5.61 -25.22 -7.23
N GLY A 22 -6.89 -25.01 -7.44
CA GLY A 22 -7.74 -25.83 -8.31
C GLY A 22 -9.22 -25.58 -8.04
N PRO A 23 -10.11 -26.16 -8.84
CA PRO A 23 -11.55 -25.90 -8.75
C PRO A 23 -12.18 -26.37 -7.44
N ASN A 24 -11.57 -27.35 -6.77
CA ASN A 24 -12.06 -27.93 -5.51
C ASN A 24 -11.34 -27.37 -4.28
N ASP A 25 -10.47 -26.36 -4.45
CA ASP A 25 -9.78 -25.76 -3.32
C ASP A 25 -10.75 -24.91 -2.48
N THR A 26 -10.52 -24.89 -1.17
CA THR A 26 -11.35 -24.16 -0.22
C THR A 26 -10.53 -23.15 0.57
N TRP A 27 -11.20 -22.12 1.10
CA TRP A 27 -10.57 -21.14 1.96
C TRP A 27 -9.97 -21.77 3.22
N ASP A 28 -10.68 -22.70 3.82
CA ASP A 28 -10.22 -23.40 5.02
C ASP A 28 -8.96 -24.24 4.72
N ALA A 29 -8.92 -24.94 3.57
CA ALA A 29 -7.75 -25.69 3.15
C ALA A 29 -6.53 -24.79 2.86
N LEU A 30 -6.76 -23.60 2.25
CA LEU A 30 -5.71 -22.61 2.07
C LEU A 30 -5.15 -22.12 3.40
N ALA A 31 -6.03 -21.81 4.38
CA ALA A 31 -5.61 -21.40 5.71
C ALA A 31 -4.76 -22.45 6.40
N ASP A 32 -5.16 -23.72 6.34
CA ASP A 32 -4.40 -24.82 6.92
C ASP A 32 -3.03 -25.02 6.26
N ARG A 33 -2.95 -24.97 4.92
CA ARG A 33 -1.67 -25.00 4.20
C ARG A 33 -0.75 -23.84 4.59
N LEU A 34 -1.31 -22.65 4.75
CA LEU A 34 -0.54 -21.47 5.11
C LEU A 34 0.05 -21.60 6.52
N ILE A 35 -0.73 -22.08 7.48
CA ILE A 35 -0.25 -22.34 8.85
C ILE A 35 0.81 -23.42 8.85
N GLU A 36 0.62 -24.51 8.11
CA GLU A 36 1.64 -25.57 7.99
C GLU A 36 2.96 -25.00 7.42
N ASP A 37 2.90 -24.23 6.35
CA ASP A 37 4.08 -23.67 5.67
C ASP A 37 4.84 -22.64 6.49
N VAL A 38 4.12 -21.72 7.16
CA VAL A 38 4.72 -20.55 7.80
C VAL A 38 5.03 -20.81 9.26
N VAL A 39 4.13 -21.45 9.96
CA VAL A 39 4.14 -21.51 11.43
C VAL A 39 4.58 -22.87 11.97
N LEU A 40 4.19 -23.96 11.29
CA LEU A 40 4.47 -25.32 11.75
C LEU A 40 5.72 -25.92 11.09
N THR A 41 5.58 -27.08 10.49
CA THR A 41 6.68 -27.96 10.11
C THR A 41 7.07 -27.87 8.64
N ARG A 42 6.31 -27.16 7.81
CA ARG A 42 6.48 -27.12 6.35
C ARG A 42 6.58 -28.55 5.78
N GLY A 43 5.54 -29.34 6.01
CA GLY A 43 5.51 -30.73 5.58
C GLY A 43 6.47 -31.64 6.37
N GLY A 44 6.78 -31.30 7.61
CA GLY A 44 7.68 -32.08 8.48
C GLY A 44 9.17 -31.82 8.28
N THR A 45 9.56 -30.86 7.42
CA THR A 45 10.97 -30.58 7.09
C THR A 45 11.64 -29.56 8.00
N LEU A 46 10.86 -28.74 8.71
CA LEU A 46 11.34 -27.64 9.54
C LEU A 46 10.75 -27.72 10.95
N GLN A 47 11.44 -27.09 11.90
CA GLN A 47 10.94 -27.00 13.28
C GLN A 47 9.74 -26.04 13.35
N PRO A 48 8.74 -26.36 14.20
CA PRO A 48 7.62 -25.45 14.48
C PRO A 48 8.10 -24.14 15.08
N LEU A 49 7.49 -23.02 14.65
CA LEU A 49 7.78 -21.68 15.15
C LEU A 49 6.72 -21.18 16.14
N MET A 50 5.60 -21.89 16.30
CA MET A 50 4.57 -21.64 17.31
C MET A 50 4.13 -22.94 17.94
N SER A 51 3.43 -22.87 19.09
CA SER A 51 2.75 -24.02 19.68
C SER A 51 1.61 -24.51 18.75
N LYS A 52 1.20 -25.76 18.94
CA LYS A 52 0.06 -26.30 18.18
C LYS A 52 -1.25 -25.58 18.51
N GLU A 53 -1.42 -25.16 19.76
CA GLU A 53 -2.58 -24.42 20.24
C GLU A 53 -2.67 -23.03 19.60
N ASP A 54 -1.57 -22.26 19.64
CA ASP A 54 -1.48 -20.95 18.99
C ASP A 54 -1.71 -21.06 17.46
N ALA A 55 -1.11 -22.07 16.84
CA ALA A 55 -1.26 -22.33 15.41
C ALA A 55 -2.71 -22.68 15.01
N ALA A 56 -3.39 -23.50 15.80
CA ALA A 56 -4.79 -23.86 15.58
C ALA A 56 -5.72 -22.64 15.77
N GLN A 57 -5.49 -21.84 16.79
CA GLN A 57 -6.26 -20.62 17.02
C GLN A 57 -6.05 -19.60 15.90
N LEU A 58 -4.81 -19.42 15.43
CA LEU A 58 -4.50 -18.55 14.31
C LEU A 58 -5.15 -19.05 13.01
N ALA A 59 -5.13 -20.36 12.74
CA ALA A 59 -5.85 -20.96 11.61
C ALA A 59 -7.34 -20.60 11.65
N GLN A 60 -7.96 -20.68 12.83
CA GLN A 60 -9.37 -20.33 13.01
C GLN A 60 -9.62 -18.85 12.71
N TYR A 61 -8.77 -17.95 13.19
CA TYR A 61 -8.88 -16.51 12.90
C TYR A 61 -8.74 -16.20 11.41
N ILE A 62 -7.88 -16.93 10.68
CA ILE A 62 -7.77 -16.80 9.24
C ILE A 62 -9.04 -17.33 8.54
N LYS A 63 -9.55 -18.49 8.95
CA LYS A 63 -10.78 -19.09 8.41
C LYS A 63 -12.00 -18.19 8.62
N GLU A 64 -12.08 -17.50 9.74
CA GLU A 64 -13.13 -16.53 10.08
C GLU A 64 -12.89 -15.13 9.50
N MET A 65 -11.82 -14.95 8.74
CA MET A 65 -11.44 -13.66 8.14
C MET A 65 -11.30 -12.52 9.17
N LYS A 66 -10.83 -12.86 10.37
CA LYS A 66 -10.45 -11.90 11.43
C LYS A 66 -9.03 -11.39 11.25
N PHE A 67 -8.14 -12.24 10.73
CA PHE A 67 -6.81 -11.89 10.26
C PHE A 67 -6.59 -12.43 8.85
N LEU A 68 -6.18 -11.58 7.92
CA LEU A 68 -5.81 -11.98 6.57
C LEU A 68 -4.35 -11.61 6.30
N PRO A 69 -3.48 -12.61 6.12
CA PRO A 69 -2.14 -12.40 5.59
C PRO A 69 -2.18 -11.74 4.21
N GLY A 70 -1.13 -11.02 3.86
CA GLY A 70 -1.04 -10.34 2.57
C GLY A 70 -1.19 -11.29 1.39
N GLY A 71 -1.61 -10.76 0.25
CA GLY A 71 -1.92 -11.57 -0.94
C GLY A 71 -0.79 -12.49 -1.39
N ARG A 72 0.47 -12.18 -1.10
CA ARG A 72 1.61 -13.05 -1.40
C ARG A 72 1.62 -14.31 -0.54
N TYR A 73 1.31 -14.20 0.74
CA TYR A 73 1.13 -15.37 1.61
C TYR A 73 0.04 -16.31 1.07
N LEU A 74 -1.11 -15.74 0.75
CA LEU A 74 -2.25 -16.50 0.22
C LEU A 74 -1.91 -17.21 -1.10
N TYR A 75 -1.18 -16.52 -1.98
CA TYR A 75 -0.79 -17.08 -3.28
C TYR A 75 0.23 -18.22 -3.14
N TYR A 76 1.24 -18.05 -2.28
CA TYR A 76 2.33 -19.02 -2.14
C TYR A 76 2.07 -20.13 -1.12
N ALA A 77 0.94 -20.13 -0.41
CA ALA A 77 0.56 -21.20 0.50
C ALA A 77 0.50 -22.56 -0.22
N GLY A 78 1.29 -23.52 0.25
CA GLY A 78 1.41 -24.85 -0.36
C GLY A 78 2.27 -24.94 -1.62
N ARG A 79 2.81 -23.82 -2.14
CA ARG A 79 3.71 -23.82 -3.30
C ARG A 79 5.18 -24.03 -2.88
N PRO A 80 6.04 -24.57 -3.76
CA PRO A 80 7.45 -24.79 -3.43
C PRO A 80 8.20 -23.51 -3.08
N TYR A 81 8.04 -22.44 -3.90
CA TYR A 81 8.66 -21.14 -3.67
C TYR A 81 7.81 -20.28 -2.71
N LYS A 82 8.45 -19.61 -1.76
CA LYS A 82 7.81 -18.92 -0.63
C LYS A 82 8.05 -17.41 -0.64
N ALA A 83 7.79 -16.72 -1.77
CA ALA A 83 7.94 -15.27 -1.85
C ALA A 83 6.78 -14.54 -1.14
N TYR A 84 6.78 -14.58 0.18
CA TYR A 84 5.70 -14.03 1.02
C TYR A 84 5.67 -12.50 1.07
N ASN A 85 6.75 -11.83 0.67
CA ASN A 85 6.88 -10.39 0.80
C ASN A 85 6.15 -9.64 -0.32
N ASN A 86 5.39 -8.64 0.07
CA ASN A 86 4.66 -7.79 -0.86
C ASN A 86 5.49 -6.62 -1.36
N CYS A 87 6.49 -6.17 -0.59
CA CYS A 87 7.09 -4.86 -0.71
C CYS A 87 8.61 -4.93 -0.59
N TYR A 88 9.30 -4.34 -1.57
CA TYR A 88 10.75 -4.16 -1.57
C TYR A 88 11.06 -2.68 -1.73
N LEU A 89 12.03 -2.20 -0.95
CA LEU A 89 12.42 -0.80 -0.90
C LEU A 89 13.84 -0.67 -1.42
N LEU A 90 14.01 0.12 -2.46
CA LEU A 90 15.27 0.27 -3.18
C LEU A 90 15.73 1.73 -3.20
N ARG A 91 17.01 1.94 -3.41
CA ARG A 91 17.60 3.26 -3.63
C ARG A 91 18.75 3.15 -4.62
N ALA A 92 18.92 4.16 -5.46
CA ALA A 92 20.20 4.39 -6.11
C ALA A 92 21.18 4.88 -5.04
N GLU A 93 22.06 4.01 -4.56
CA GLU A 93 22.99 4.30 -3.45
C GLU A 93 24.13 5.22 -3.88
N GLU A 94 24.60 5.06 -5.12
CA GLU A 94 25.70 5.79 -5.70
C GLU A 94 25.29 6.42 -7.04
N ASP A 95 25.90 7.56 -7.37
CA ASP A 95 25.72 8.21 -8.65
C ASP A 95 26.74 7.71 -9.68
N THR A 96 26.66 6.41 -10.02
CA THR A 96 27.58 5.72 -10.93
C THR A 96 26.81 4.95 -12.01
N ARG A 97 27.50 4.69 -13.15
CA ARG A 97 26.96 3.86 -14.23
C ARG A 97 26.63 2.43 -13.76
N GLU A 98 27.49 1.91 -12.91
CA GLU A 98 27.38 0.58 -12.31
C GLU A 98 26.11 0.50 -11.46
N GLU A 99 25.82 1.53 -10.66
CA GLU A 99 24.63 1.57 -9.82
C GLU A 99 23.32 1.65 -10.65
N TRP A 100 23.32 2.33 -11.79
CA TRP A 100 22.16 2.31 -12.68
C TRP A 100 21.82 0.90 -13.13
N SER A 101 22.84 0.10 -13.51
CA SER A 101 22.67 -1.30 -13.90
C SER A 101 22.25 -2.16 -12.70
N ASN A 102 22.86 -1.94 -11.55
CA ASN A 102 22.55 -2.68 -10.32
C ASN A 102 21.13 -2.41 -9.81
N LEU A 103 20.68 -1.15 -9.82
CA LEU A 103 19.31 -0.81 -9.43
C LEU A 103 18.29 -1.44 -10.38
N THR A 104 18.57 -1.42 -11.69
CA THR A 104 17.72 -2.05 -12.71
C THR A 104 17.60 -3.55 -12.46
N TRP A 105 18.73 -4.23 -12.21
CA TRP A 105 18.76 -5.66 -11.89
C TRP A 105 18.00 -5.98 -10.59
N ARG A 106 18.21 -5.20 -9.51
CA ARG A 106 17.49 -5.39 -8.24
C ARG A 106 15.98 -5.19 -8.41
N ALA A 107 15.58 -4.15 -9.13
CA ALA A 107 14.18 -3.87 -9.44
C ALA A 107 13.52 -5.05 -10.18
N MET A 108 14.15 -5.54 -11.26
CA MET A 108 13.66 -6.68 -12.03
C MET A 108 13.59 -7.94 -11.17
N SER A 109 14.63 -8.24 -10.38
CA SER A 109 14.67 -9.41 -9.51
C SER A 109 13.54 -9.42 -8.47
N CYS A 110 13.23 -8.26 -7.87
CA CYS A 110 12.11 -8.12 -6.95
C CYS A 110 10.76 -8.28 -7.66
N LEU A 111 10.56 -7.61 -8.80
CA LEU A 111 9.32 -7.67 -9.57
C LEU A 111 8.99 -9.10 -10.02
N MET A 112 9.99 -9.91 -10.39
CA MET A 112 9.81 -11.30 -10.79
C MET A 112 9.25 -12.20 -9.68
N THR A 113 9.43 -11.85 -8.39
CA THR A 113 8.80 -12.56 -7.28
C THR A 113 7.30 -12.30 -7.16
N GLY A 114 6.79 -11.29 -7.85
CA GLY A 114 5.44 -10.79 -7.73
C GLY A 114 5.24 -9.75 -6.62
N GLY A 115 6.32 -9.31 -5.96
CA GLY A 115 6.32 -8.18 -5.04
C GLY A 115 6.36 -6.84 -5.78
N GLY A 116 5.82 -5.80 -5.16
CA GLY A 116 5.97 -4.42 -5.62
C GLY A 116 7.30 -3.82 -5.18
N ILE A 117 7.77 -2.82 -5.88
CA ILE A 117 8.99 -2.08 -5.53
C ILE A 117 8.72 -0.59 -5.36
N GLY A 118 9.53 0.05 -4.54
CA GLY A 118 9.69 1.50 -4.55
C GLY A 118 11.17 1.83 -4.63
N ALA A 119 11.53 2.85 -5.38
CA ALA A 119 12.91 3.30 -5.51
C ALA A 119 13.04 4.81 -5.32
N ASP A 120 14.04 5.22 -4.53
CA ASP A 120 14.42 6.61 -4.35
C ASP A 120 15.62 6.93 -5.24
N TYR A 121 15.48 7.98 -6.05
CA TYR A 121 16.46 8.42 -7.03
C TYR A 121 17.21 9.69 -6.63
N SER A 122 16.98 10.18 -5.42
CA SER A 122 17.44 11.50 -4.96
C SER A 122 18.96 11.69 -4.94
N ARG A 123 19.73 10.60 -4.87
CA ARG A 123 21.21 10.65 -4.88
C ARG A 123 21.83 10.77 -6.26
N LEU A 124 21.06 10.58 -7.33
CA LEU A 124 21.55 10.74 -8.70
C LEU A 124 21.71 12.22 -9.05
N ARG A 125 22.77 12.52 -9.80
CA ARG A 125 23.04 13.90 -10.24
C ARG A 125 21.93 14.40 -11.17
N PRO A 126 21.63 15.72 -11.13
CA PRO A 126 20.63 16.29 -12.01
C PRO A 126 21.08 16.31 -13.48
N SER A 127 20.10 16.42 -14.37
CA SER A 127 20.32 16.59 -15.79
C SER A 127 21.17 17.83 -16.11
N GLY A 128 21.96 17.75 -17.20
CA GLY A 128 22.80 18.85 -17.62
C GLY A 128 24.15 18.99 -16.89
N ARG A 129 24.40 18.27 -15.78
CA ARG A 129 25.70 18.27 -15.11
C ARG A 129 26.79 17.67 -16.01
N PRO A 130 28.02 18.29 -16.05
CA PRO A 130 29.11 17.76 -16.86
C PRO A 130 29.56 16.35 -16.42
N LEU A 131 29.87 15.51 -17.40
CA LEU A 131 30.44 14.18 -17.18
C LEU A 131 31.96 14.23 -17.39
N ALA A 132 32.73 14.18 -16.28
CA ALA A 132 34.17 14.36 -16.31
C ALA A 132 34.93 13.27 -17.06
N ARG A 133 34.47 12.01 -17.04
CA ARG A 133 35.18 10.86 -17.63
C ARG A 133 34.85 10.62 -19.11
N THR A 134 33.62 10.87 -19.52
CA THR A 134 33.11 10.54 -20.86
C THR A 134 32.86 11.77 -21.71
N GLY A 135 32.90 12.96 -21.12
CA GLY A 135 32.42 14.20 -21.73
C GLY A 135 30.89 14.24 -21.89
N GLY A 136 30.37 15.38 -22.28
CA GLY A 136 28.92 15.56 -22.41
C GLY A 136 28.24 15.92 -21.10
N LYS A 137 26.93 15.67 -21.03
CA LYS A 137 26.07 16.07 -19.91
C LYS A 137 25.28 14.87 -19.36
N ALA A 138 25.04 14.88 -18.05
CA ALA A 138 24.19 13.90 -17.37
C ALA A 138 22.74 13.99 -17.84
N SER A 139 22.05 12.85 -17.87
CA SER A 139 20.62 12.75 -18.26
C SER A 139 19.65 12.97 -17.10
N GLY A 140 20.16 13.00 -15.84
CA GLY A 140 19.31 13.08 -14.66
C GLY A 140 18.65 11.76 -14.29
N PRO A 141 17.84 11.72 -13.22
CA PRO A 141 17.21 10.49 -12.70
C PRO A 141 16.02 9.99 -13.53
N LEU A 142 15.29 10.84 -14.25
CA LEU A 142 14.05 10.47 -14.94
C LEU A 142 14.23 9.37 -16.00
N PRO A 143 15.29 9.34 -16.83
CA PRO A 143 15.51 8.25 -17.79
C PRO A 143 15.64 6.88 -17.13
N LEU A 144 16.23 6.79 -15.94
CA LEU A 144 16.30 5.53 -15.19
C LEU A 144 14.91 5.13 -14.67
N MET A 145 14.12 6.11 -14.20
CA MET A 145 12.71 5.85 -13.82
C MET A 145 11.90 5.32 -14.99
N TYR A 146 12.08 5.87 -16.21
CA TYR A 146 11.41 5.39 -17.42
C TYR A 146 11.85 3.97 -17.79
N ALA A 147 13.13 3.64 -17.67
CA ALA A 147 13.63 2.29 -17.93
C ALA A 147 13.01 1.27 -16.98
N ILE A 148 12.93 1.57 -15.69
CA ILE A 148 12.30 0.71 -14.68
C ILE A 148 10.77 0.63 -14.88
N ASN A 149 10.12 1.71 -15.29
CA ASN A 149 8.70 1.69 -15.68
C ASN A 149 8.43 0.69 -16.80
N GLU A 150 9.28 0.63 -17.83
CA GLU A 150 9.14 -0.33 -18.94
C GLU A 150 9.41 -1.78 -18.50
N ILE A 151 10.28 -2.01 -17.53
CA ILE A 151 10.39 -3.34 -16.90
C ILE A 151 9.05 -3.74 -16.30
N GLY A 152 8.42 -2.84 -15.54
CA GLY A 152 7.12 -3.09 -14.93
C GLY A 152 6.00 -3.35 -15.94
N ARG A 153 6.08 -2.76 -17.12
CA ARG A 153 5.12 -2.99 -18.22
C ARG A 153 5.27 -4.38 -18.83
N ASN A 154 6.50 -4.85 -19.00
CA ASN A 154 6.82 -6.01 -19.83
C ASN A 154 7.16 -7.26 -19.04
N VAL A 155 7.58 -7.15 -17.77
CA VAL A 155 7.89 -8.32 -16.94
C VAL A 155 6.61 -8.90 -16.36
N MET A 156 6.26 -10.10 -16.79
CA MET A 156 5.16 -10.87 -16.22
C MET A 156 5.59 -11.40 -14.85
N GLN A 157 4.86 -11.03 -13.83
CA GLN A 157 5.01 -11.62 -12.50
C GLN A 157 4.41 -13.03 -12.47
N GLY A 158 4.95 -13.91 -11.68
CA GLY A 158 4.32 -15.21 -11.40
C GLY A 158 2.86 -15.00 -10.97
N GLY A 159 1.92 -15.36 -11.85
CA GLY A 159 0.50 -15.06 -11.74
C GLY A 159 0.07 -13.86 -12.60
N SER A 160 -1.22 -13.54 -12.56
CA SER A 160 -1.88 -12.53 -13.40
C SER A 160 -1.79 -11.08 -12.85
N ARG A 161 -0.86 -10.78 -11.95
CA ARG A 161 -0.79 -9.46 -11.32
C ARG A 161 0.09 -8.50 -12.11
N ARG A 162 -0.40 -7.28 -12.36
CA ARG A 162 0.41 -6.18 -12.88
C ARG A 162 1.47 -5.77 -11.88
N SER A 163 2.63 -5.32 -12.37
CA SER A 163 3.70 -4.75 -11.55
C SER A 163 3.20 -3.52 -10.80
N ALA A 164 3.71 -3.33 -9.59
CA ALA A 164 3.47 -2.14 -8.79
C ALA A 164 4.82 -1.49 -8.49
N ILE A 165 5.02 -0.27 -8.98
CA ILE A 165 6.26 0.48 -8.89
C ILE A 165 5.98 1.84 -8.27
N TYR A 166 6.93 2.31 -7.47
CA TYR A 166 6.95 3.65 -6.90
C TYR A 166 8.31 4.29 -7.16
N ALA A 167 8.31 5.57 -7.44
CA ALA A 167 9.52 6.37 -7.54
C ALA A 167 9.39 7.65 -6.70
N SER A 168 10.48 8.04 -6.05
CA SER A 168 10.54 9.30 -5.30
C SER A 168 11.75 10.13 -5.65
N LEU A 169 11.60 11.43 -5.45
CA LEU A 169 12.65 12.41 -5.61
C LEU A 169 12.57 13.46 -4.49
N ASP A 170 13.72 13.89 -3.97
CA ASP A 170 13.81 14.93 -2.95
C ASP A 170 13.30 16.27 -3.49
N SER A 171 12.54 16.99 -2.67
CA SER A 171 12.00 18.32 -3.01
C SER A 171 13.07 19.37 -3.37
N LYS A 172 14.32 19.14 -2.97
CA LYS A 172 15.46 20.01 -3.26
C LYS A 172 16.25 19.60 -4.51
N HIS A 173 15.90 18.47 -5.13
CA HIS A 173 16.62 18.01 -6.33
C HIS A 173 16.42 18.99 -7.49
N GLU A 174 17.49 19.30 -8.22
CA GLU A 174 17.42 20.28 -9.33
C GLU A 174 16.46 19.88 -10.45
N ASP A 175 16.21 18.58 -10.65
CA ASP A 175 15.24 18.07 -11.64
C ASP A 175 13.81 17.96 -11.08
N ILE A 176 13.53 18.49 -9.88
CA ILE A 176 12.19 18.41 -9.29
C ILE A 176 11.11 19.05 -10.17
N PRO A 177 11.35 20.16 -10.91
CA PRO A 177 10.34 20.73 -11.80
C PRO A 177 9.93 19.78 -12.94
N LEU A 178 10.88 18.95 -13.46
CA LEU A 178 10.58 17.95 -14.46
C LEU A 178 9.78 16.78 -13.86
N PHE A 179 10.16 16.36 -12.67
CA PHE A 179 9.51 15.28 -11.96
C PHE A 179 8.05 15.61 -11.58
N LEU A 180 7.79 16.82 -11.11
CA LEU A 180 6.44 17.28 -10.76
C LEU A 180 5.45 17.18 -11.92
N ARG A 181 5.92 17.34 -13.16
CA ARG A 181 5.09 17.33 -14.38
C ARG A 181 5.19 16.05 -15.18
N ALA A 182 5.98 15.07 -14.73
CA ALA A 182 6.25 13.84 -15.47
C ALA A 182 4.99 13.03 -15.85
N LYS A 183 3.93 13.14 -15.05
CA LYS A 183 2.63 12.48 -15.28
C LYS A 183 1.50 13.44 -15.67
N ASN A 184 1.80 14.66 -15.99
CA ASN A 184 0.80 15.57 -16.55
C ASN A 184 0.57 15.25 -18.04
N TRP A 185 -0.12 14.17 -18.30
CA TRP A 185 -0.36 13.64 -19.65
C TRP A 185 -1.29 14.51 -20.50
N GLU A 186 -2.04 15.40 -19.89
CA GLU A 186 -2.93 16.34 -20.58
C GLU A 186 -2.12 17.37 -21.40
N ASP A 187 -0.98 17.81 -20.85
CA ASP A 187 -0.09 18.78 -21.50
C ASP A 187 0.89 18.12 -22.51
N GLN A 188 0.92 16.77 -22.57
CA GLN A 188 1.82 16.02 -23.46
C GLN A 188 1.09 15.59 -24.74
N GLN A 189 1.51 16.12 -25.89
CA GLN A 189 0.93 15.81 -27.20
C GLN A 189 1.49 14.50 -27.74
N CYS A 190 0.63 13.66 -28.34
CA CYS A 190 1.01 12.39 -28.94
C CYS A 190 1.27 12.53 -30.44
N GLY A 191 2.52 12.75 -30.81
CA GLY A 191 2.95 12.80 -32.22
C GLY A 191 2.12 13.76 -33.04
N THR A 192 1.68 13.29 -34.22
CA THR A 192 0.88 14.07 -35.18
C THR A 192 -0.63 13.91 -35.00
N SER A 193 -1.10 13.17 -34.00
CA SER A 193 -2.51 12.88 -33.81
C SER A 193 -3.33 14.10 -33.33
N GLY A 194 -2.67 15.12 -32.78
CA GLY A 194 -3.33 16.27 -32.15
C GLY A 194 -4.02 15.93 -30.82
N LEU A 195 -3.90 14.69 -30.35
CA LEU A 195 -4.46 14.22 -29.06
C LEU A 195 -3.40 14.26 -27.97
N SER A 196 -3.83 14.56 -26.73
CA SER A 196 -2.95 14.42 -25.57
C SER A 196 -2.76 12.95 -25.19
N LEU A 197 -1.67 12.63 -24.46
CA LEU A 197 -1.45 11.28 -23.92
C LEU A 197 -2.62 10.82 -23.04
N LYS A 198 -3.26 11.72 -22.29
CA LYS A 198 -4.46 11.43 -21.50
C LYS A 198 -5.59 10.93 -22.38
N GLN A 199 -5.90 11.65 -23.46
CA GLN A 199 -6.93 11.27 -24.43
C GLN A 199 -6.62 9.92 -25.12
N MET A 200 -5.36 9.66 -25.46
CA MET A 200 -4.95 8.37 -26.01
C MET A 200 -5.17 7.22 -25.02
N LYS A 201 -4.84 7.43 -23.74
CA LYS A 201 -5.08 6.43 -22.69
C LYS A 201 -6.57 6.20 -22.39
N GLU A 202 -7.41 7.21 -22.56
CA GLU A 202 -8.86 7.07 -22.45
C GLU A 202 -9.46 6.20 -23.56
N GLN A 203 -8.87 6.25 -24.76
CA GLN A 203 -9.26 5.42 -25.90
C GLN A 203 -8.69 3.99 -25.78
N ASP A 204 -7.41 3.88 -25.42
CA ASP A 204 -6.72 2.61 -25.18
C ASP A 204 -5.98 2.65 -23.85
N PHE A 205 -6.52 1.95 -22.85
CA PHE A 205 -5.91 1.87 -21.52
C PHE A 205 -4.46 1.37 -21.54
N ASN A 206 -4.08 0.54 -22.51
CA ASN A 206 -2.72 0.00 -22.65
C ASN A 206 -1.79 0.91 -23.45
N PHE A 207 -2.28 2.04 -23.98
CA PHE A 207 -1.42 3.00 -24.67
C PHE A 207 -0.29 3.46 -23.74
N PRO A 208 1.00 3.36 -24.15
CA PRO A 208 2.11 3.71 -23.27
C PRO A 208 2.19 5.21 -23.02
N ALA A 209 2.35 5.58 -21.75
CA ALA A 209 2.57 6.96 -21.33
C ALA A 209 3.71 7.02 -20.29
N SER A 210 4.28 8.20 -20.11
CA SER A 210 5.37 8.40 -19.15
C SER A 210 4.97 7.99 -17.74
N LEU A 211 5.75 7.09 -17.11
CA LEU A 211 5.57 6.60 -15.74
C LEU A 211 4.16 6.03 -15.42
N ASP A 212 3.48 5.49 -16.41
CA ASP A 212 2.11 4.97 -16.24
C ASP A 212 2.03 3.64 -15.45
N MET A 213 3.16 2.96 -15.25
CA MET A 213 3.29 1.80 -14.37
C MET A 213 3.86 2.17 -12.98
N THR A 214 4.13 3.46 -12.75
CA THR A 214 4.88 3.96 -11.60
C THR A 214 4.10 5.04 -10.88
N ASN A 215 3.84 4.86 -9.58
CA ASN A 215 3.38 5.93 -8.72
C ASN A 215 4.56 6.81 -8.33
N ILE A 216 4.38 8.12 -8.27
CA ILE A 216 5.44 9.07 -7.95
C ILE A 216 5.09 9.93 -6.75
N SER A 217 6.09 10.25 -5.92
CA SER A 217 5.93 11.17 -4.78
C SER A 217 7.18 12.01 -4.55
N VAL A 218 6.99 13.20 -4.01
CA VAL A 218 8.06 14.08 -3.59
C VAL A 218 8.39 13.85 -2.11
N ASN A 219 9.69 13.71 -1.79
CA ASN A 219 10.17 13.59 -0.43
C ASN A 219 10.38 14.97 0.20
N TYR A 220 9.75 15.21 1.34
CA TYR A 220 9.92 16.41 2.18
C TYR A 220 10.52 16.02 3.53
N ASP A 221 11.49 16.78 3.99
CA ASP A 221 12.12 16.68 5.30
C ASP A 221 12.10 18.03 6.05
N ASP A 222 12.68 18.10 7.24
CA ASP A 222 12.71 19.33 8.04
C ASP A 222 13.40 20.51 7.34
N SER A 223 14.27 20.25 6.36
CA SER A 223 14.94 21.29 5.58
C SER A 223 14.05 21.97 4.54
N ALA A 224 12.84 21.42 4.26
CA ALA A 224 11.87 22.03 3.37
C ALA A 224 11.31 23.37 3.94
N GLY A 225 11.53 23.65 5.22
CA GLY A 225 11.06 24.85 5.89
C GLY A 225 9.55 24.89 6.06
N LEU A 226 8.98 26.10 6.00
CA LEU A 226 7.53 26.28 6.05
C LEU A 226 6.91 25.85 4.72
N LEU A 227 6.20 24.73 4.71
CA LEU A 227 5.65 24.13 3.48
C LEU A 227 4.76 25.08 2.69
N THR A 228 3.91 25.87 3.35
CA THR A 228 3.03 26.86 2.68
C THR A 228 3.76 27.98 1.97
N GLY A 229 5.04 28.20 2.30
CA GLY A 229 5.92 29.16 1.61
C GLY A 229 6.87 28.49 0.61
N ASN A 230 6.84 27.16 0.46
CA ASN A 230 7.73 26.41 -0.41
C ASN A 230 7.12 26.29 -1.81
N PRO A 231 7.74 26.84 -2.88
CA PRO A 231 7.18 26.82 -4.23
C PRO A 231 7.07 25.41 -4.80
N VAL A 232 7.96 24.48 -4.45
CA VAL A 232 7.90 23.08 -4.86
C VAL A 232 6.68 22.41 -4.23
N PHE A 233 6.40 22.66 -2.96
CA PHE A 233 5.23 22.13 -2.28
C PHE A 233 3.92 22.65 -2.87
N LEU A 234 3.84 23.95 -3.18
CA LEU A 234 2.66 24.55 -3.80
C LEU A 234 2.41 23.99 -5.22
N GLU A 235 3.46 23.86 -6.03
CA GLU A 235 3.36 23.22 -7.35
C GLU A 235 2.96 21.74 -7.23
N ASN A 236 3.52 21.01 -6.25
CA ASN A 236 3.11 19.64 -6.00
C ASN A 236 1.62 19.55 -5.62
N CYS A 237 1.12 20.44 -4.76
CA CYS A 237 -0.30 20.53 -4.43
C CYS A 237 -1.16 20.78 -5.68
N LEU A 238 -0.76 21.70 -6.55
CA LEU A 238 -1.44 21.97 -7.81
C LEU A 238 -1.52 20.70 -8.70
N GLN A 239 -0.38 20.03 -8.90
CA GLN A 239 -0.34 18.83 -9.73
C GLN A 239 -1.15 17.69 -9.12
N ALA A 240 -1.06 17.47 -7.80
CA ALA A 240 -1.84 16.45 -7.10
C ALA A 240 -3.36 16.70 -7.19
N MET A 241 -3.81 17.94 -7.07
CA MET A 241 -5.22 18.33 -7.25
C MET A 241 -5.69 18.16 -8.70
N LYS A 242 -4.80 18.36 -9.68
CA LYS A 242 -5.10 18.28 -11.12
C LYS A 242 -5.08 16.84 -11.64
N THR A 243 -4.09 16.04 -11.24
CA THR A 243 -3.80 14.73 -11.84
C THR A 243 -3.75 13.56 -10.86
N GLY A 244 -3.75 13.83 -9.56
CA GLY A 244 -3.55 12.85 -8.49
C GLY A 244 -2.08 12.64 -8.10
N GLU A 245 -1.13 13.08 -8.90
CA GLU A 245 0.30 12.85 -8.69
C GLU A 245 1.15 14.07 -9.10
N PRO A 246 2.33 14.25 -8.46
CA PRO A 246 2.94 13.41 -7.44
C PRO A 246 2.22 13.43 -6.09
N GLY A 247 2.30 12.28 -5.38
CA GLY A 247 1.96 12.23 -3.95
C GLY A 247 3.04 12.90 -3.08
N PHE A 248 2.88 12.78 -1.77
CA PHE A 248 3.76 13.40 -0.77
C PHE A 248 4.32 12.33 0.15
N SER A 249 5.62 12.39 0.40
CA SER A 249 6.34 11.57 1.37
C SER A 249 6.92 12.50 2.43
N PHE A 250 6.41 12.41 3.66
CA PHE A 250 6.80 13.26 4.78
C PHE A 250 7.78 12.53 5.70
N ASN A 251 8.98 13.10 5.88
CA ASN A 251 10.09 12.52 6.61
C ASN A 251 10.62 13.55 7.61
N PHE A 252 9.85 13.82 8.66
CA PHE A 252 10.17 14.83 9.68
C PHE A 252 10.66 14.20 10.98
N GLY A 253 11.50 14.94 11.72
CA GLY A 253 11.99 14.55 13.04
C GLY A 253 12.82 13.26 13.00
N ASP A 254 12.57 12.36 13.94
CA ASP A 254 13.30 11.09 14.09
C ASP A 254 13.18 10.15 12.87
N LYS A 255 12.22 10.42 12.00
CA LYS A 255 11.95 9.65 10.78
C LYS A 255 12.54 10.28 9.51
N SER A 256 13.39 11.30 9.65
CA SER A 256 13.94 12.06 8.52
C SER A 256 14.72 11.19 7.52
N ASN A 257 15.36 10.12 7.98
CA ASN A 257 16.14 9.21 7.14
C ASN A 257 15.30 8.12 6.45
N GLU A 258 14.07 7.88 6.90
CA GLU A 258 13.19 6.85 6.32
C GLU A 258 12.52 7.34 5.04
N THR A 259 13.31 7.69 4.02
CA THR A 259 12.82 8.25 2.74
C THR A 259 12.29 7.22 1.77
N LEU A 260 12.63 5.94 1.97
CA LEU A 260 12.17 4.87 1.09
C LEU A 260 10.72 4.49 1.36
N ARG A 261 9.99 4.23 0.28
CA ARG A 261 8.61 3.74 0.29
C ARG A 261 8.48 2.55 -0.66
N ASN A 262 7.53 1.68 -0.38
CA ASN A 262 7.08 0.65 -1.33
C ASN A 262 6.05 1.22 -2.32
N ALA A 263 5.60 0.39 -3.24
CA ALA A 263 4.67 0.78 -4.31
C ALA A 263 3.36 1.42 -3.82
N CYS A 264 2.86 1.00 -2.65
CA CYS A 264 1.62 1.51 -2.05
C CYS A 264 1.86 2.50 -0.91
N THR A 265 3.11 2.86 -0.65
CA THR A 265 3.60 3.89 0.28
C THR A 265 3.43 3.62 1.78
N GLU A 266 2.90 2.47 2.20
CA GLU A 266 2.69 2.15 3.62
C GLU A 266 3.96 1.68 4.34
N VAL A 267 4.93 1.11 3.64
CA VAL A 267 6.20 0.67 4.23
C VAL A 267 7.25 1.74 4.07
N THR A 268 7.97 2.03 5.15
CA THR A 268 9.06 3.03 5.18
C THR A 268 10.37 2.40 5.60
N SER A 269 11.48 2.87 5.07
CA SER A 269 12.83 2.47 5.50
C SER A 269 13.89 3.52 5.17
N GLU A 270 15.03 3.42 5.84
CA GLU A 270 16.25 4.15 5.49
C GLU A 270 17.26 3.28 4.72
N ASP A 271 17.09 1.97 4.72
CA ASP A 271 18.04 1.00 4.16
C ASP A 271 17.63 0.53 2.76
N ASP A 272 18.53 0.61 1.80
CA ASP A 272 18.33 -0.01 0.48
C ASP A 272 18.20 -1.53 0.57
N SER A 273 17.35 -2.08 -0.25
CA SER A 273 17.04 -3.52 -0.29
C SER A 273 16.32 -4.02 0.97
N ASP A 274 15.64 -3.14 1.69
CA ASP A 274 14.75 -3.54 2.77
C ASP A 274 13.48 -4.19 2.24
N VAL A 275 12.82 -4.94 3.09
CA VAL A 275 11.64 -5.72 2.73
C VAL A 275 10.68 -5.79 3.90
N CYS A 276 9.39 -5.84 3.58
CA CYS A 276 8.34 -6.01 4.58
C CYS A 276 7.32 -7.05 4.13
N ASN A 277 6.85 -7.83 5.07
CA ASN A 277 5.70 -8.70 4.91
C ASN A 277 4.46 -8.08 5.55
N LEU A 278 3.30 -8.34 4.98
CA LEU A 278 2.05 -7.68 5.34
C LEU A 278 1.00 -8.68 5.79
N GLY A 279 0.17 -8.23 6.71
CA GLY A 279 -1.07 -8.88 7.10
C GLY A 279 -1.99 -7.85 7.74
N SER A 280 -3.29 -8.06 7.67
CA SER A 280 -4.27 -7.08 8.15
C SER A 280 -5.34 -7.74 9.02
N ILE A 281 -5.62 -7.12 10.16
CA ILE A 281 -6.72 -7.51 11.05
C ILE A 281 -7.99 -6.84 10.53
N ASN A 282 -9.05 -7.62 10.37
CA ASN A 282 -10.36 -7.13 9.95
C ASN A 282 -11.19 -6.75 11.18
N LEU A 283 -11.18 -5.48 11.56
CA LEU A 283 -11.97 -4.99 12.69
C LEU A 283 -13.47 -5.29 12.54
N GLY A 284 -13.98 -5.28 11.32
CA GLY A 284 -15.39 -5.59 11.05
C GLY A 284 -15.85 -6.96 11.55
N ASN A 285 -14.92 -7.91 11.74
CA ASN A 285 -15.20 -9.27 12.21
C ASN A 285 -14.76 -9.51 13.67
N ILE A 286 -14.21 -8.51 14.36
CA ILE A 286 -13.79 -8.64 15.76
C ILE A 286 -14.96 -8.29 16.69
N GLU A 287 -15.24 -9.19 17.64
CA GLU A 287 -16.40 -9.05 18.53
C GLU A 287 -16.14 -8.09 19.70
N ASN A 288 -14.96 -8.22 20.31
CA ASN A 288 -14.62 -7.47 21.52
C ASN A 288 -13.11 -7.23 21.65
N LEU A 289 -12.73 -6.41 22.62
CA LEU A 289 -11.34 -6.01 22.84
C LEU A 289 -10.43 -7.17 23.27
N GLU A 290 -10.94 -8.15 24.00
CA GLU A 290 -10.18 -9.34 24.41
C GLU A 290 -9.80 -10.19 23.21
N GLU A 291 -10.75 -10.48 22.34
CA GLU A 291 -10.50 -11.15 21.06
C GLU A 291 -9.49 -10.35 20.20
N PHE A 292 -9.64 -9.03 20.16
CA PHE A 292 -8.73 -8.18 19.40
C PHE A 292 -7.27 -8.33 19.88
N ARG A 293 -7.03 -8.33 21.18
CA ARG A 293 -5.70 -8.59 21.76
C ARG A 293 -5.14 -9.94 21.34
N CYS A 294 -5.95 -10.98 21.38
CA CYS A 294 -5.53 -12.33 20.94
C CYS A 294 -5.16 -12.35 19.45
N VAL A 295 -5.98 -11.74 18.59
CA VAL A 295 -5.72 -11.67 17.15
C VAL A 295 -4.44 -10.87 16.86
N ILE A 296 -4.23 -9.70 17.51
CA ILE A 296 -3.01 -8.90 17.35
C ILE A 296 -1.78 -9.73 17.74
N SER A 297 -1.82 -10.41 18.88
CA SER A 297 -0.69 -11.21 19.36
C SER A 297 -0.31 -12.32 18.36
N LEU A 298 -1.28 -13.12 17.93
CA LEU A 298 -1.02 -14.22 17.00
C LEU A 298 -0.65 -13.74 15.59
N ALA A 299 -1.26 -12.67 15.10
CA ALA A 299 -0.90 -12.06 13.83
C ALA A 299 0.53 -11.50 13.82
N SER A 300 0.95 -10.86 14.91
CA SER A 300 2.33 -10.36 15.07
C SER A 300 3.34 -11.50 15.05
N LYS A 301 3.10 -12.57 15.81
CA LYS A 301 3.93 -13.78 15.80
C LYS A 301 3.98 -14.42 14.40
N PHE A 302 2.85 -14.48 13.69
CA PHE A 302 2.78 -15.00 12.31
C PHE A 302 3.71 -14.22 11.37
N LEU A 303 3.68 -12.89 11.43
CA LEU A 303 4.55 -12.06 10.60
C LEU A 303 6.04 -12.27 10.93
N VAL A 304 6.39 -12.44 12.21
CA VAL A 304 7.76 -12.83 12.59
C VAL A 304 8.14 -14.18 11.97
N CYS A 305 7.28 -15.20 12.07
CA CYS A 305 7.49 -16.50 11.43
C CYS A 305 7.70 -16.35 9.92
N GLY A 306 6.92 -15.51 9.26
CA GLY A 306 7.05 -15.21 7.84
C GLY A 306 8.42 -14.66 7.47
N THR A 307 9.05 -13.84 8.32
CA THR A 307 10.42 -13.36 8.08
C THR A 307 11.46 -14.49 8.07
N LEU A 308 11.20 -15.56 8.80
CA LEU A 308 12.12 -16.72 8.88
C LEU A 308 11.89 -17.73 7.74
N ARG A 309 10.70 -17.73 7.14
CA ARG A 309 10.28 -18.73 6.13
C ARG A 309 10.30 -18.20 4.69
N ALA A 310 10.37 -16.88 4.49
CA ALA A 310 10.30 -16.28 3.17
C ALA A 310 11.55 -16.51 2.34
N ASP A 311 11.37 -16.91 1.07
CA ASP A 311 12.39 -16.83 0.04
C ASP A 311 12.47 -15.38 -0.48
N LEU A 312 13.70 -14.86 -0.61
CA LEU A 312 13.97 -13.50 -1.02
C LEU A 312 14.79 -13.47 -2.33
N PRO A 313 14.72 -12.41 -3.15
CA PRO A 313 15.25 -12.41 -4.49
C PRO A 313 16.79 -12.41 -4.59
N PHE A 314 17.50 -11.84 -3.60
CA PHE A 314 18.96 -11.78 -3.58
C PHE A 314 19.53 -11.53 -2.17
N GLU A 315 20.82 -11.78 -2.01
CA GLU A 315 21.49 -11.84 -0.70
C GLU A 315 21.36 -10.56 0.14
N LYS A 316 21.45 -9.37 -0.47
CA LYS A 316 21.34 -8.11 0.28
C LYS A 316 19.98 -7.97 0.97
N VAL A 317 18.89 -8.45 0.35
CA VAL A 317 17.55 -8.42 0.97
C VAL A 317 17.52 -9.32 2.22
N TYR A 318 18.15 -10.50 2.18
CA TYR A 318 18.27 -11.35 3.38
C TYR A 318 18.99 -10.65 4.52
N LYS A 319 20.13 -10.02 4.24
CA LYS A 319 20.94 -9.30 5.25
C LYS A 319 20.18 -8.13 5.88
N VAL A 320 19.52 -7.32 5.05
CA VAL A 320 18.76 -6.17 5.54
C VAL A 320 17.52 -6.61 6.31
N ARG A 321 16.81 -7.65 5.84
CA ARG A 321 15.71 -8.25 6.59
C ARG A 321 16.16 -8.75 7.97
N GLU A 322 17.31 -9.42 8.08
CA GLU A 322 17.84 -9.89 9.36
C GLU A 322 18.19 -8.75 10.30
N LYS A 323 18.70 -7.64 9.76
CA LYS A 323 18.97 -6.42 10.53
C LYS A 323 17.67 -5.77 11.03
N ASN A 324 16.72 -5.54 10.14
CA ASN A 324 15.57 -4.66 10.39
C ASN A 324 14.28 -5.41 10.78
N ARG A 325 14.06 -6.58 10.23
CA ARG A 325 12.89 -7.45 10.48
C ARG A 325 11.56 -6.71 10.51
N ARG A 326 11.33 -5.79 9.57
CA ARG A 326 10.13 -4.96 9.51
C ARG A 326 8.87 -5.82 9.36
N LEU A 327 7.88 -5.52 10.17
CA LEU A 327 6.56 -6.14 10.12
C LEU A 327 5.51 -5.11 9.71
N GLY A 328 4.65 -5.47 8.79
CA GLY A 328 3.55 -4.62 8.33
C GLY A 328 2.21 -5.16 8.81
N LEU A 329 2.00 -5.23 10.13
CA LEU A 329 0.68 -5.52 10.66
C LEU A 329 -0.21 -4.31 10.47
N GLY A 330 -1.28 -4.47 9.68
CA GLY A 330 -2.25 -3.42 9.37
C GLY A 330 -3.64 -3.73 9.90
N LEU A 331 -4.54 -2.80 9.61
CA LEU A 331 -5.97 -2.88 9.92
C LEU A 331 -6.77 -2.70 8.64
N MET A 332 -7.93 -3.34 8.57
CA MET A 332 -8.99 -3.09 7.59
C MET A 332 -10.35 -3.24 8.27
N GLY A 333 -11.43 -2.88 7.61
CA GLY A 333 -12.76 -2.95 8.20
C GLY A 333 -13.02 -1.89 9.29
N ILE A 334 -12.20 -0.83 9.37
CA ILE A 334 -12.34 0.20 10.41
C ILE A 334 -13.67 0.95 10.23
N HIS A 335 -14.02 1.35 9.02
CA HIS A 335 -15.28 2.05 8.79
C HIS A 335 -16.49 1.13 9.03
N GLU A 336 -16.44 -0.14 8.62
CA GLU A 336 -17.48 -1.13 8.98
C GLU A 336 -17.64 -1.26 10.49
N TRP A 337 -16.52 -1.30 11.24
CA TRP A 337 -16.51 -1.36 12.70
C TRP A 337 -17.17 -0.14 13.35
N LEU A 338 -16.90 1.07 12.82
CA LEU A 338 -17.52 2.32 13.26
C LEU A 338 -19.02 2.32 12.99
N LEU A 339 -19.43 1.96 11.76
CA LEU A 339 -20.83 1.94 11.35
C LEU A 339 -21.65 0.94 12.18
N LYS A 340 -21.13 -0.24 12.50
CA LYS A 340 -21.80 -1.21 13.40
C LYS A 340 -22.07 -0.66 14.80
N ARG A 341 -21.34 0.39 15.20
CA ARG A 341 -21.50 1.09 16.49
C ARG A 341 -22.31 2.38 16.38
N GLY A 342 -22.87 2.67 15.19
CA GLY A 342 -23.58 3.92 14.94
C GLY A 342 -22.70 5.16 15.01
N GLN A 343 -21.38 5.01 14.74
CA GLN A 343 -20.40 6.08 14.79
C GLN A 343 -20.06 6.59 13.37
N GLY A 344 -19.79 7.88 13.27
CA GLY A 344 -19.34 8.51 12.03
C GLY A 344 -17.86 8.19 11.71
N TYR A 345 -17.38 8.70 10.56
CA TYR A 345 -16.00 8.51 10.12
C TYR A 345 -15.04 9.44 10.88
N GLU A 346 -14.77 9.07 12.12
CA GLU A 346 -13.84 9.76 13.03
C GLU A 346 -13.18 8.79 14.00
N VAL A 347 -12.03 9.17 14.58
CA VAL A 347 -11.39 8.37 15.62
C VAL A 347 -12.03 8.71 16.96
N THR A 348 -12.98 7.88 17.36
CA THR A 348 -13.73 8.00 18.61
C THR A 348 -12.87 7.59 19.81
N PRO A 349 -13.23 7.94 21.06
CA PRO A 349 -12.53 7.47 22.25
C PRO A 349 -12.42 5.94 22.35
N GLU A 350 -13.45 5.21 21.91
CA GLU A 350 -13.41 3.75 21.87
C GLU A 350 -12.35 3.28 20.84
N LEU A 351 -12.34 3.84 19.63
CA LEU A 351 -11.34 3.48 18.61
C LEU A 351 -9.92 3.84 19.07
N HIS A 352 -9.72 4.97 19.74
CA HIS A 352 -8.43 5.30 20.36
C HIS A 352 -7.96 4.22 21.33
N SER A 353 -8.85 3.70 22.20
CA SER A 353 -8.53 2.61 23.11
C SER A 353 -8.09 1.35 22.38
N TRP A 354 -8.78 0.99 21.28
CA TRP A 354 -8.44 -0.16 20.45
C TRP A 354 -7.11 0.04 19.73
N LEU A 355 -6.86 1.22 19.19
CA LEU A 355 -5.59 1.55 18.52
C LEU A 355 -4.40 1.52 19.49
N LYS A 356 -4.61 1.88 20.75
CA LYS A 356 -3.58 1.74 21.79
C LYS A 356 -3.22 0.27 22.02
N GLU A 357 -4.21 -0.60 22.17
CA GLU A 357 -3.97 -2.05 22.27
C GLU A 357 -3.28 -2.61 21.01
N TYR A 358 -3.69 -2.17 19.83
CA TYR A 358 -3.04 -2.54 18.57
C TYR A 358 -1.55 -2.21 18.60
N LYS A 359 -1.17 -1.03 19.10
CA LYS A 359 0.22 -0.62 19.25
C LYS A 359 0.96 -1.47 20.28
N GLU A 360 0.47 -1.52 21.52
CA GLU A 360 1.17 -2.12 22.65
C GLU A 360 1.31 -3.65 22.50
N VAL A 361 0.23 -4.32 22.12
CA VAL A 361 0.20 -5.79 22.01
C VAL A 361 1.05 -6.25 20.83
N SER A 362 1.02 -5.55 19.68
CA SER A 362 1.83 -5.95 18.52
C SER A 362 3.33 -5.86 18.81
N GLU A 363 3.79 -4.79 19.44
CA GLU A 363 5.19 -4.62 19.81
C GLU A 363 5.63 -5.71 20.81
N LYS A 364 4.85 -5.90 21.87
CA LYS A 364 5.15 -6.91 22.90
C LYS A 364 5.21 -8.31 22.31
N ALA A 365 4.18 -8.72 21.58
CA ALA A 365 4.10 -10.08 21.02
C ALA A 365 5.21 -10.38 20.01
N ALA A 366 5.54 -9.42 19.13
CA ALA A 366 6.62 -9.58 18.17
C ALA A 366 7.99 -9.67 18.85
N ASN A 367 8.26 -8.81 19.84
CA ASN A 367 9.52 -8.80 20.57
C ASN A 367 9.74 -10.08 21.37
N GLU A 368 8.74 -10.51 22.14
CA GLU A 368 8.80 -11.78 22.90
C GLU A 368 9.02 -12.98 21.98
N HIS A 369 8.40 -12.97 20.81
CA HIS A 369 8.58 -14.05 19.84
C HIS A 369 9.97 -14.04 19.21
N CYS A 370 10.53 -12.87 18.89
CA CYS A 370 11.90 -12.74 18.40
C CYS A 370 12.92 -13.17 19.47
N ASP A 371 12.73 -12.75 20.73
CA ASP A 371 13.61 -13.12 21.85
C ASP A 371 13.67 -14.64 22.05
N ARG A 372 12.52 -15.31 21.92
CA ARG A 372 12.42 -16.78 22.01
C ARG A 372 13.31 -17.51 21.00
N PHE A 373 13.52 -16.92 19.81
CA PHE A 373 14.35 -17.50 18.74
C PHE A 373 15.73 -16.88 18.64
N TYR A 374 16.09 -15.99 19.56
CA TYR A 374 17.39 -15.27 19.57
C TYR A 374 17.67 -14.53 18.25
N ILE A 375 16.64 -13.92 17.67
CA ILE A 375 16.72 -13.14 16.43
C ILE A 375 16.49 -11.64 16.71
N SER A 376 16.89 -10.78 15.76
CA SER A 376 16.71 -9.35 15.87
C SER A 376 15.23 -8.99 16.09
N ARG A 377 14.97 -8.05 16.99
CA ARG A 377 13.63 -7.46 17.13
C ARG A 377 13.31 -6.57 15.94
N PRO A 378 12.04 -6.46 15.54
CA PRO A 378 11.62 -5.54 14.49
C PRO A 378 12.00 -4.09 14.82
N VAL A 379 12.46 -3.35 13.82
CA VAL A 379 12.63 -1.88 13.94
C VAL A 379 11.33 -1.13 13.69
N ALA A 380 10.32 -1.82 13.12
CA ALA A 380 8.96 -1.33 12.94
C ALA A 380 7.98 -2.51 12.88
N TYR A 381 6.77 -2.31 13.37
CA TYR A 381 5.79 -3.39 13.60
C TYR A 381 4.51 -3.24 12.77
N ARG A 382 4.13 -2.01 12.45
CA ARG A 382 2.81 -1.67 11.88
C ARG A 382 2.92 -0.82 10.63
N ALA A 383 2.13 -1.20 9.63
CA ALA A 383 1.88 -0.43 8.41
C ALA A 383 0.45 -0.74 7.95
N ILE A 384 -0.28 0.26 7.50
CA ILE A 384 -1.64 0.01 6.99
C ILE A 384 -1.60 0.00 5.47
N ALA A 385 -1.70 -1.22 4.93
CA ALA A 385 -1.76 -1.49 3.50
C ALA A 385 -3.15 -1.13 2.91
N PRO A 386 -3.26 -0.91 1.59
CA PRO A 386 -4.55 -0.57 0.97
C PRO A 386 -5.58 -1.71 1.03
N THR A 387 -5.17 -2.94 1.22
CA THR A 387 -5.99 -4.16 1.35
C THR A 387 -7.06 -4.38 0.27
N GLY A 388 -6.88 -3.80 -0.93
CA GLY A 388 -7.90 -3.80 -1.97
C GLY A 388 -8.43 -5.19 -2.33
N THR A 389 -7.55 -6.19 -2.51
CA THR A 389 -7.98 -7.56 -2.84
C THR A 389 -8.45 -8.34 -1.61
N ILE A 390 -7.72 -8.28 -0.49
CA ILE A 390 -8.09 -9.05 0.71
C ILE A 390 -9.31 -8.45 1.43
N GLY A 391 -9.54 -7.14 1.31
CA GLY A 391 -10.76 -6.50 1.81
C GLY A 391 -12.01 -6.94 1.03
N ILE A 392 -11.92 -7.04 -0.31
CA ILE A 392 -13.00 -7.61 -1.13
C ILE A 392 -13.23 -9.08 -0.79
N LEU A 393 -12.14 -9.84 -0.60
CA LEU A 393 -12.20 -11.25 -0.20
C LEU A 393 -12.97 -11.43 1.11
N ALA A 394 -12.68 -10.59 2.10
CA ALA A 394 -13.34 -10.60 3.40
C ALA A 394 -14.73 -9.93 3.39
N GLY A 395 -15.08 -9.20 2.33
CA GLY A 395 -16.33 -8.43 2.25
C GLY A 395 -16.40 -7.33 3.30
N THR A 396 -15.36 -6.51 3.42
CA THR A 396 -15.24 -5.43 4.40
C THR A 396 -14.63 -4.16 3.76
N THR A 397 -14.64 -3.05 4.49
CA THR A 397 -13.97 -1.82 4.06
C THR A 397 -12.45 -1.98 4.06
N THR A 398 -11.76 -1.36 3.10
CA THR A 398 -10.33 -1.56 2.87
C THR A 398 -9.48 -0.56 3.64
N GLY A 399 -8.43 -1.03 4.31
CA GLY A 399 -7.52 -0.19 5.09
C GLY A 399 -8.27 0.76 6.03
N ILE A 400 -7.92 2.04 5.97
CA ILE A 400 -8.63 3.11 6.67
C ILE A 400 -9.70 3.79 5.80
N GLU A 401 -9.92 3.30 4.58
CA GLU A 401 -10.82 3.94 3.65
C GLU A 401 -12.28 3.93 4.13
N PRO A 402 -13.02 5.01 3.90
CA PRO A 402 -14.46 4.97 4.06
C PRO A 402 -15.08 4.07 2.99
N LEU A 403 -16.30 3.65 3.21
CA LEU A 403 -17.11 3.01 2.19
C LEU A 403 -17.12 3.90 0.94
N PHE A 404 -16.83 3.35 -0.23
CA PHE A 404 -16.72 4.16 -1.45
C PHE A 404 -18.04 4.87 -1.79
N ALA A 405 -19.08 4.09 -1.91
CA ALA A 405 -20.47 4.55 -2.11
C ALA A 405 -21.43 3.43 -1.72
N VAL A 406 -22.65 3.75 -1.31
CA VAL A 406 -23.68 2.75 -1.01
C VAL A 406 -24.08 1.99 -2.28
N ALA A 407 -24.26 2.71 -3.38
CA ALA A 407 -24.51 2.14 -4.70
C ALA A 407 -23.79 2.97 -5.77
N TYR A 408 -23.23 2.30 -6.78
CA TYR A 408 -22.46 2.96 -7.83
C TYR A 408 -22.52 2.22 -9.16
N LYS A 409 -22.24 2.92 -10.26
CA LYS A 409 -22.08 2.36 -11.59
C LYS A 409 -20.62 1.98 -11.80
N ARG A 410 -20.33 0.69 -11.73
CA ARG A 410 -18.97 0.17 -11.93
C ARG A 410 -18.65 0.06 -13.42
N ARG A 411 -17.48 0.55 -13.81
CA ARG A 411 -16.89 0.31 -15.13
C ARG A 411 -15.82 -0.76 -15.01
N PHE A 412 -15.84 -1.74 -15.90
CA PHE A 412 -14.82 -2.79 -15.94
C PHE A 412 -14.52 -3.22 -17.38
N LEU A 413 -13.31 -3.68 -17.61
CA LEU A 413 -12.88 -4.19 -18.93
C LEU A 413 -13.28 -5.66 -19.06
N THR A 414 -13.97 -5.99 -20.17
CA THR A 414 -14.13 -7.36 -20.65
C THR A 414 -13.15 -7.61 -21.77
N ASP A 415 -12.50 -8.80 -21.75
CA ASP A 415 -11.55 -9.23 -22.77
C ASP A 415 -10.39 -8.26 -23.02
N GLY A 416 -10.02 -7.48 -22.00
CA GLY A 416 -8.91 -6.54 -22.03
C GLY A 416 -9.13 -5.25 -22.82
N THR A 417 -10.22 -5.12 -23.58
CA THR A 417 -10.40 -4.01 -24.51
C THR A 417 -11.76 -3.31 -24.48
N LYS A 418 -12.80 -3.97 -24.01
CA LYS A 418 -14.17 -3.40 -24.03
C LYS A 418 -14.64 -3.01 -22.64
N TRP A 419 -15.05 -1.76 -22.51
CA TRP A 419 -15.66 -1.26 -21.29
C TRP A 419 -17.11 -1.75 -21.17
N ARG A 420 -17.43 -2.33 -20.00
CA ARG A 420 -18.80 -2.62 -19.58
C ARG A 420 -19.13 -1.85 -18.30
N TYR A 421 -20.42 -1.65 -18.11
CA TYR A 421 -20.98 -0.93 -16.96
C TYR A 421 -22.00 -1.83 -16.25
N GLN A 422 -21.93 -1.81 -14.92
CA GLN A 422 -22.85 -2.53 -14.05
C GLN A 422 -23.22 -1.66 -12.84
N TYR A 423 -24.47 -1.60 -12.48
CA TYR A 423 -24.88 -1.04 -11.20
C TYR A 423 -24.59 -2.06 -10.10
N VAL A 424 -23.94 -1.59 -9.04
CA VAL A 424 -23.52 -2.41 -7.90
C VAL A 424 -23.97 -1.71 -6.64
N VAL A 425 -24.63 -2.45 -5.75
CA VAL A 425 -24.78 -2.06 -4.35
C VAL A 425 -23.58 -2.63 -3.60
N ASP A 426 -22.94 -1.81 -2.78
CA ASP A 426 -21.83 -2.29 -1.97
C ASP A 426 -22.35 -3.33 -0.96
N SER A 427 -21.72 -4.52 -0.95
CA SER A 427 -22.20 -5.64 -0.12
C SER A 427 -22.06 -5.38 1.38
N THR A 428 -21.08 -4.57 1.78
CA THR A 428 -20.91 -4.15 3.18
C THR A 428 -22.02 -3.17 3.56
N ALA A 429 -22.31 -2.20 2.69
CA ALA A 429 -23.43 -1.28 2.89
C ALA A 429 -24.79 -2.02 2.95
N GLU A 430 -25.03 -2.94 2.04
CA GLU A 430 -26.25 -3.76 2.02
C GLU A 430 -26.44 -4.54 3.33
N GLN A 431 -25.37 -5.19 3.81
CA GLN A 431 -25.37 -5.91 5.06
C GLN A 431 -25.66 -4.98 6.26
N LEU A 432 -25.00 -3.82 6.33
CA LEU A 432 -25.17 -2.85 7.41
C LEU A 432 -26.59 -2.29 7.46
N ILE A 433 -27.18 -1.98 6.29
CA ILE A 433 -28.55 -1.51 6.19
C ILE A 433 -29.52 -2.60 6.66
N ARG A 434 -29.35 -3.85 6.21
CA ARG A 434 -30.24 -4.96 6.53
C ARG A 434 -30.14 -5.40 7.98
N ASP A 435 -28.90 -5.60 8.49
CA ASP A 435 -28.66 -6.28 9.77
C ASP A 435 -28.55 -5.30 10.95
N TYR A 436 -28.19 -4.03 10.69
CA TYR A 436 -27.99 -2.98 11.70
C TYR A 436 -28.96 -1.80 11.55
N ALA A 437 -29.88 -1.85 10.59
CA ALA A 437 -30.86 -0.79 10.30
C ALA A 437 -30.24 0.61 10.07
N ILE A 438 -29.01 0.66 9.54
CA ILE A 438 -28.32 1.92 9.25
C ILE A 438 -29.00 2.61 8.08
N GLN A 439 -29.28 3.90 8.24
CA GLN A 439 -29.87 4.70 7.16
C GLN A 439 -28.80 5.02 6.10
N PRO A 440 -29.03 4.72 4.82
CA PRO A 440 -28.04 4.95 3.74
C PRO A 440 -27.49 6.39 3.71
N GLU A 441 -28.33 7.35 4.02
CA GLU A 441 -28.02 8.78 3.99
C GLU A 441 -27.06 9.20 5.11
N THR A 442 -26.91 8.40 6.17
CA THR A 442 -26.02 8.70 7.30
C THR A 442 -24.61 8.16 7.11
N ILE A 443 -24.39 7.34 6.07
CA ILE A 443 -23.09 6.74 5.81
C ILE A 443 -22.13 7.79 5.20
N ASP A 444 -21.00 8.02 5.87
CA ASP A 444 -19.91 8.85 5.38
C ASP A 444 -19.15 8.10 4.27
N THR A 445 -19.59 8.23 3.03
CA THR A 445 -18.93 7.60 1.88
C THR A 445 -17.72 8.41 1.41
N ALA A 446 -16.82 7.80 0.66
CA ALA A 446 -15.67 8.48 0.04
C ALA A 446 -16.14 9.67 -0.83
N TYR A 447 -17.27 9.52 -1.53
CA TYR A 447 -17.87 10.58 -2.32
C TYR A 447 -18.32 11.78 -1.46
N ARG A 448 -19.00 11.54 -0.33
CA ARG A 448 -19.41 12.61 0.58
C ARG A 448 -18.19 13.29 1.22
N LEU A 449 -17.21 12.48 1.65
CA LEU A 449 -16.01 12.98 2.29
C LEU A 449 -15.04 13.67 1.31
N SER A 450 -15.20 13.51 -0.01
CA SER A 450 -14.43 14.29 -0.99
C SER A 450 -14.67 15.78 -0.88
N HIS A 451 -15.84 16.20 -0.35
CA HIS A 451 -16.16 17.58 -0.04
C HIS A 451 -15.75 18.02 1.38
N ASN A 452 -15.18 17.12 2.19
CA ASN A 452 -14.65 17.41 3.52
C ASN A 452 -13.23 16.83 3.67
N PHE A 453 -12.30 17.41 2.93
CA PHE A 453 -10.92 17.00 2.86
C PHE A 453 -10.23 16.99 4.23
N GLU A 454 -10.51 17.97 5.10
CA GLU A 454 -9.90 18.05 6.43
C GLU A 454 -10.28 16.86 7.31
N GLN A 455 -11.53 16.38 7.26
CA GLN A 455 -11.95 15.20 8.02
C GLN A 455 -11.15 13.94 7.62
N ARG A 456 -10.87 13.77 6.33
CA ARG A 456 -10.05 12.68 5.81
C ARG A 456 -8.61 12.77 6.31
N LEU A 457 -7.99 13.96 6.25
CA LEU A 457 -6.64 14.20 6.75
C LEU A 457 -6.55 13.93 8.26
N LYS A 458 -7.51 14.47 9.02
CA LYS A 458 -7.56 14.31 10.48
C LYS A 458 -7.67 12.82 10.84
N PHE A 459 -8.56 12.07 10.20
CA PHE A 459 -8.74 10.63 10.45
C PHE A 459 -7.44 9.85 10.19
N GLN A 460 -6.77 10.10 9.06
CA GLN A 460 -5.49 9.48 8.76
C GLN A 460 -4.42 9.85 9.79
N ALA A 461 -4.32 11.13 10.16
CA ALA A 461 -3.34 11.60 11.14
C ALA A 461 -3.58 11.00 12.54
N ASP A 462 -4.83 10.91 12.97
CA ASP A 462 -5.18 10.34 14.28
C ASP A 462 -4.85 8.82 14.34
N ILE A 463 -4.99 8.09 13.25
CA ILE A 463 -4.56 6.68 13.18
C ILE A 463 -3.04 6.57 13.05
N GLN A 464 -2.38 7.48 12.32
CA GLN A 464 -0.93 7.47 12.13
C GLN A 464 -0.16 7.54 13.45
N ASP A 465 -0.69 8.15 14.49
CA ASP A 465 -0.07 8.20 15.83
C ASP A 465 0.18 6.80 16.43
N TYR A 466 -0.50 5.77 15.91
CA TYR A 466 -0.38 4.37 16.34
C TYR A 466 0.35 3.47 15.33
N VAL A 467 0.82 4.02 14.21
CA VAL A 467 1.47 3.27 13.12
C VAL A 467 2.91 3.74 12.94
N ASP A 468 3.86 2.83 13.08
CA ASP A 468 5.31 3.16 13.03
C ASP A 468 5.76 3.60 11.65
N MET A 469 5.30 2.90 10.63
CA MET A 469 5.58 3.20 9.24
C MET A 469 4.51 4.12 8.67
N SER A 470 3.96 3.86 7.53
CA SER A 470 2.99 4.74 6.89
C SER A 470 1.63 4.08 6.72
N ILE A 471 0.67 4.85 6.28
CA ILE A 471 -0.69 4.43 5.94
C ILE A 471 -0.90 4.67 4.45
N SER A 472 -1.25 3.63 3.71
CA SER A 472 -1.71 3.77 2.33
C SER A 472 -3.19 4.16 2.34
N SER A 473 -3.46 5.41 2.03
CA SER A 473 -4.81 5.94 1.86
C SER A 473 -4.84 6.90 0.68
N THR A 474 -5.87 6.78 -0.14
CA THR A 474 -6.10 7.69 -1.26
C THR A 474 -7.32 8.56 -0.95
N ILE A 475 -7.09 9.85 -0.82
CA ILE A 475 -8.15 10.80 -0.55
C ILE A 475 -8.77 11.26 -1.86
N ASN A 476 -10.05 10.94 -2.06
CA ASN A 476 -10.79 11.40 -3.23
C ASN A 476 -11.03 12.91 -3.15
N LEU A 477 -10.83 13.59 -4.26
CA LEU A 477 -11.15 15.00 -4.46
C LEU A 477 -12.27 15.11 -5.51
N PRO A 478 -13.04 16.21 -5.50
CA PRO A 478 -13.92 16.53 -6.61
C PRO A 478 -13.12 16.66 -7.92
N PRO A 479 -13.73 16.46 -9.10
CA PRO A 479 -13.04 16.59 -10.37
C PRO A 479 -12.35 17.93 -10.53
N TRP A 480 -11.14 17.95 -11.12
CA TRP A 480 -10.41 19.18 -11.40
C TRP A 480 -11.23 20.12 -12.32
N GLY A 481 -11.19 21.39 -12.04
CA GLY A 481 -12.00 22.42 -12.70
C GLY A 481 -13.41 22.58 -12.13
N SER A 482 -13.79 21.79 -11.13
CA SER A 482 -15.03 21.96 -10.38
C SER A 482 -14.94 23.14 -9.39
N LYS A 483 -16.07 23.54 -8.82
CA LYS A 483 -16.14 24.59 -7.79
C LYS A 483 -15.24 24.32 -6.59
N ASP A 484 -15.10 23.06 -6.21
CA ASP A 484 -14.42 22.63 -4.98
C ASP A 484 -13.00 22.11 -5.25
N ASN A 485 -12.57 21.97 -6.52
CA ASN A 485 -11.23 21.55 -6.91
C ASN A 485 -10.76 22.32 -8.16
N ASN A 486 -10.05 23.42 -7.97
CA ASN A 486 -9.53 24.31 -9.01
C ASN A 486 -8.34 25.12 -8.49
N GLU A 487 -7.75 25.97 -9.34
CA GLU A 487 -6.57 26.76 -9.01
C GLU A 487 -6.74 27.66 -7.78
N ASP A 488 -7.93 28.26 -7.57
CA ASP A 488 -8.20 29.15 -6.43
C ASP A 488 -8.17 28.41 -5.09
N ARG A 489 -8.32 27.07 -5.10
CA ARG A 489 -8.33 26.21 -3.91
C ARG A 489 -6.94 25.66 -3.53
N VAL A 490 -5.93 25.85 -4.36
CA VAL A 490 -4.59 25.26 -4.12
C VAL A 490 -3.98 25.76 -2.81
N THR A 491 -4.10 27.03 -2.48
CA THR A 491 -3.55 27.61 -1.24
C THR A 491 -4.26 27.05 0.00
N GLU A 492 -5.57 26.89 -0.06
CA GLU A 492 -6.36 26.28 1.03
C GLU A 492 -5.96 24.80 1.23
N PHE A 493 -5.89 24.05 0.13
CA PHE A 493 -5.46 22.65 0.14
C PHE A 493 -4.04 22.49 0.72
N ALA A 494 -3.09 23.32 0.28
CA ALA A 494 -1.72 23.34 0.78
C ALA A 494 -1.67 23.69 2.28
N GLY A 495 -2.48 24.64 2.73
CA GLY A 495 -2.59 25.02 4.14
C GLY A 495 -3.08 23.87 5.02
N LEU A 496 -4.14 23.18 4.59
CA LEU A 496 -4.68 22.03 5.30
C LEU A 496 -3.67 20.86 5.32
N LEU A 497 -3.07 20.53 4.18
CA LEU A 497 -2.07 19.45 4.12
C LEU A 497 -0.84 19.78 4.98
N SER A 498 -0.35 21.01 4.96
CA SER A 498 0.75 21.48 5.81
C SER A 498 0.42 21.35 7.30
N LYS A 499 -0.81 21.67 7.71
CA LYS A 499 -1.29 21.55 9.10
C LYS A 499 -1.10 20.15 9.66
N TYR A 500 -1.36 19.11 8.86
CA TYR A 500 -1.29 17.70 9.27
C TYR A 500 0.03 17.01 8.90
N SER A 501 0.87 17.61 8.06
CA SER A 501 2.06 16.98 7.46
C SER A 501 3.01 16.33 8.45
N ARG A 502 3.21 16.92 9.64
CA ARG A 502 4.09 16.35 10.68
C ARG A 502 3.51 15.13 11.40
N ARG A 503 2.21 14.90 11.27
CA ARG A 503 1.51 13.71 11.79
C ARG A 503 1.23 12.67 10.71
N LEU A 504 1.61 12.94 9.47
CA LEU A 504 1.47 12.03 8.33
C LEU A 504 2.86 11.53 7.91
N ARG A 505 2.89 10.35 7.30
CA ARG A 505 4.11 9.81 6.67
C ARG A 505 3.98 9.82 5.14
N GLY A 506 2.78 9.88 4.63
CA GLY A 506 2.50 9.97 3.21
C GLY A 506 1.09 10.49 2.95
N PHE A 507 0.90 11.00 1.76
CA PHE A 507 -0.40 11.49 1.30
C PHE A 507 -0.51 11.29 -0.21
N THR A 508 -1.66 10.79 -0.66
CA THR A 508 -2.04 10.69 -2.07
C THR A 508 -3.47 11.16 -2.26
N ALA A 509 -3.72 11.85 -3.37
CA ALA A 509 -5.03 12.31 -3.79
C ALA A 509 -5.48 11.63 -5.08
N TYR A 510 -6.77 11.65 -5.34
CA TYR A 510 -7.37 11.22 -6.60
C TYR A 510 -8.53 12.15 -6.95
N PRO A 511 -8.38 13.03 -7.96
CA PRO A 511 -9.42 13.93 -8.45
C PRO A 511 -10.48 13.24 -9.30
#